data_ca60bca00c6cf064e2856821d688e5a4
#
_entry.id   ca60bca00c6cf064e2856821d688e5a4
#
_cell.length_a   1.000
_cell.length_b   1.000
_cell.length_c   1.000
_cell.angle_alpha   90.00
_cell.angle_beta   90.00
_cell.angle_gamma   90.00
#
_symmetry.space_group_name_H-M   'P 1'
#
loop_
_entity.id
_entity.type
_entity.pdbx_description
1 polymer ?
#
loop_
_entity_poly.entity_id
_entity_poly.type
_entity_poly.pdbx_seq_one_letter_code
_entity_poly.pdbx_strand_id
1 'polypeptide(L)'
;MAAGPGPGPGPGAAAASWGGPGWRLPGRVLELVFSYLELRELRSCALVCKLWHRVLHGDENSEVWRSLAARCLAEEALRTDILCNVPTYKGKVRAFHHAFSTNDCSRNVYIKKNGFTLHRNPIAQSTDGARTKIGFSEGRHAWEVWWEGPLGTVAVIGIATKRAAMQCQGYVALLGSDDQSWGWNLVDNNLLHNGEVNGSFPQCNNAPKYQATPVWCSVHLTLGCSHTLISNTECETCTVGVCLDIVVLFWNKT
;
A
#
# COMPACT_ATOMS: atom_id res chain seq x y z
N MET A 1 64.73 33.93 42.85
CA MET A 1 64.26 33.62 41.50
C MET A 1 62.78 33.33 41.59
N ALA A 2 61.93 34.30 41.19
CA ALA A 2 60.47 34.17 41.29
C ALA A 2 59.94 33.62 39.98
N ALA A 3 59.13 32.54 40.04
CA ALA A 3 58.45 31.98 38.89
C ALA A 3 57.20 32.81 38.54
N GLY A 4 57.09 33.22 37.32
CA GLY A 4 55.94 33.99 36.77
C GLY A 4 54.66 33.15 36.64
N PRO A 5 53.49 33.77 36.63
CA PRO A 5 52.20 33.08 36.50
C PRO A 5 51.97 32.60 35.05
N GLY A 6 51.47 31.36 34.94
CA GLY A 6 51.08 30.72 33.67
C GLY A 6 49.85 31.38 33.05
N PRO A 7 49.62 31.21 31.71
CA PRO A 7 48.51 31.80 31.00
C PRO A 7 47.14 31.19 31.42
N GLY A 8 46.16 32.06 31.65
CA GLY A 8 44.82 31.72 31.99
C GLY A 8 44.06 31.00 30.84
N PRO A 9 43.00 30.26 31.13
CA PRO A 9 42.25 29.54 30.12
C PRO A 9 41.51 30.52 29.16
N GLY A 10 41.65 30.26 27.86
CA GLY A 10 40.98 31.00 26.78
C GLY A 10 39.46 30.91 26.87
N PRO A 11 38.74 31.86 26.24
CA PRO A 11 37.29 31.91 26.29
C PRO A 11 36.70 30.68 25.60
N GLY A 12 36.05 29.85 26.43
CA GLY A 12 35.28 28.69 25.94
C GLY A 12 34.19 29.21 24.99
N ALA A 13 34.19 28.60 23.79
CA ALA A 13 33.10 28.78 22.84
C ALA A 13 31.78 28.43 23.50
N ALA A 14 30.99 29.42 23.83
CA ALA A 14 29.62 29.24 24.29
C ALA A 14 28.85 28.57 23.14
N ALA A 15 28.52 27.30 23.32
CA ALA A 15 27.58 26.61 22.44
C ALA A 15 26.26 27.41 22.48
N ALA A 16 25.95 28.03 21.36
CA ALA A 16 24.72 28.78 21.21
C ALA A 16 23.53 27.84 21.46
N SER A 17 22.91 27.97 22.64
CA SER A 17 21.67 27.31 22.96
C SER A 17 20.55 27.93 22.09
N TRP A 18 20.22 27.23 21.03
CA TRP A 18 19.10 27.57 20.14
C TRP A 18 17.73 27.34 20.78
N GLY A 19 17.52 27.77 22.03
CA GLY A 19 16.38 27.45 22.85
C GLY A 19 15.72 28.65 23.56
N GLY A 20 15.71 29.84 22.95
CA GLY A 20 14.92 30.95 23.47
C GLY A 20 13.41 30.73 23.26
N PRO A 21 12.54 31.21 24.19
CA PRO A 21 11.09 31.01 24.14
C PRO A 21 10.38 31.68 22.94
N GLY A 22 11.06 32.45 22.12
CA GLY A 22 10.48 33.25 21.03
C GLY A 22 10.32 32.53 19.66
N TRP A 23 10.85 31.33 19.48
CA TRP A 23 10.87 30.65 18.16
C TRP A 23 9.88 29.50 18.02
N ARG A 24 8.95 29.32 18.97
CA ARG A 24 7.90 28.33 18.83
C ARG A 24 6.76 28.92 18.02
N LEU A 25 6.68 28.53 16.74
CA LEU A 25 5.50 28.83 15.93
C LEU A 25 4.24 28.30 16.60
N PRO A 26 3.16 29.12 16.70
CA PRO A 26 1.87 28.64 17.16
C PRO A 26 1.41 27.41 16.35
N GLY A 27 0.74 26.46 17.00
CA GLY A 27 0.27 25.22 16.35
C GLY A 27 -0.52 25.49 15.07
N ARG A 28 -1.38 26.49 15.05
CA ARG A 28 -2.15 26.90 13.85
C ARG A 28 -1.28 27.35 12.68
N VAL A 29 -0.15 28.00 12.95
CA VAL A 29 0.80 28.40 11.90
C VAL A 29 1.53 27.17 11.35
N LEU A 30 1.87 26.23 12.23
CA LEU A 30 2.45 24.95 11.79
C LEU A 30 1.46 24.14 10.96
N GLU A 31 0.19 24.05 11.35
CA GLU A 31 -0.85 23.42 10.55
C GLU A 31 -0.97 24.03 9.16
N LEU A 32 -0.95 25.36 9.08
CA LEU A 32 -1.00 26.07 7.80
C LEU A 32 0.23 25.73 6.94
N VAL A 33 1.43 25.77 7.49
CA VAL A 33 2.66 25.41 6.76
C VAL A 33 2.59 23.95 6.31
N PHE A 34 2.22 23.04 7.21
CA PHE A 34 2.15 21.62 6.89
C PHE A 34 1.05 21.28 5.87
N SER A 35 -0.01 22.07 5.79
CA SER A 35 -1.06 21.86 4.79
C SER A 35 -0.60 21.99 3.34
N TYR A 36 0.55 22.61 3.08
CA TYR A 36 1.17 22.73 1.75
C TYR A 36 2.16 21.60 1.43
N LEU A 37 2.55 20.79 2.43
CA LEU A 37 3.55 19.74 2.26
C LEU A 37 2.95 18.46 1.68
N GLU A 38 3.81 17.63 1.11
CA GLU A 38 3.45 16.29 0.64
C GLU A 38 3.58 15.24 1.75
N LEU A 39 2.97 14.07 1.56
CA LEU A 39 2.97 12.99 2.57
C LEU A 39 4.38 12.58 3.01
N ARG A 40 5.34 12.54 2.08
CA ARG A 40 6.74 12.22 2.38
C ARG A 40 7.38 13.24 3.31
N GLU A 41 7.13 14.51 3.05
CA GLU A 41 7.65 15.63 3.85
C GLU A 41 7.01 15.65 5.24
N LEU A 42 5.69 15.42 5.32
CA LEU A 42 4.97 15.33 6.60
C LEU A 42 5.51 14.21 7.49
N ARG A 43 5.90 13.06 6.90
CA ARG A 43 6.56 11.99 7.64
C ARG A 43 7.87 12.45 8.25
N SER A 44 8.70 13.17 7.50
CA SER A 44 9.95 13.74 8.00
C SER A 44 9.72 14.79 9.08
N CYS A 45 8.73 15.67 8.89
CA CYS A 45 8.33 16.69 9.87
C CYS A 45 7.89 16.08 11.20
N ALA A 46 7.18 14.94 11.17
CA ALA A 46 6.74 14.25 12.38
C ALA A 46 7.89 13.75 13.27
N LEU A 47 9.09 13.62 12.72
CA LEU A 47 10.28 13.15 13.44
C LEU A 47 11.13 14.30 14.03
N VAL A 48 10.83 15.56 13.71
CA VAL A 48 11.64 16.71 14.12
C VAL A 48 11.53 17.01 15.63
N CYS A 49 10.32 17.08 16.15
CA CYS A 49 10.10 17.32 17.59
C CYS A 49 8.69 16.91 18.05
N LYS A 50 8.50 16.81 19.36
CA LYS A 50 7.22 16.42 19.98
C LYS A 50 6.04 17.34 19.60
N LEU A 51 6.27 18.64 19.39
CA LEU A 51 5.24 19.57 18.96
C LEU A 51 4.76 19.26 17.55
N TRP A 52 5.68 19.09 16.59
CA TRP A 52 5.36 18.77 15.21
C TRP A 52 4.70 17.40 15.09
N HIS A 53 5.20 16.42 15.83
CA HIS A 53 4.55 15.12 15.93
C HIS A 53 3.10 15.24 16.41
N ARG A 54 2.84 16.03 17.48
CA ARG A 54 1.50 16.22 18.03
C ARG A 54 0.57 16.90 17.03
N VAL A 55 1.04 17.92 16.30
CA VAL A 55 0.26 18.61 15.27
C VAL A 55 -0.16 17.65 14.15
N LEU A 56 0.73 16.72 13.75
CA LEU A 56 0.49 15.78 12.66
C LEU A 56 -0.24 14.49 13.09
N HIS A 57 -0.26 14.17 14.38
CA HIS A 57 -0.87 12.93 14.89
C HIS A 57 -2.01 13.15 15.89
N GLY A 58 -2.21 14.38 16.37
CA GLY A 58 -3.25 14.70 17.36
C GLY A 58 -4.65 14.71 16.79
N ASP A 59 -4.81 15.23 15.56
CA ASP A 59 -6.09 15.24 14.84
C ASP A 59 -5.90 14.77 13.40
N GLU A 60 -6.44 13.59 13.10
CA GLU A 60 -6.38 12.97 11.77
C GLU A 60 -7.33 13.62 10.75
N ASN A 61 -8.20 14.54 11.21
CA ASN A 61 -9.10 15.34 10.39
C ASN A 61 -8.69 16.82 10.33
N SER A 62 -7.50 17.16 10.84
CA SER A 62 -6.97 18.53 10.80
C SER A 62 -6.89 19.07 9.37
N GLU A 63 -6.76 20.39 9.25
CA GLU A 63 -6.64 21.09 7.97
C GLU A 63 -5.45 20.58 7.14
N VAL A 64 -4.39 20.11 7.79
CA VAL A 64 -3.23 19.49 7.12
C VAL A 64 -3.68 18.29 6.27
N TRP A 65 -4.41 17.35 6.89
CA TRP A 65 -4.85 16.13 6.23
C TRP A 65 -5.99 16.38 5.24
N ARG A 66 -6.88 17.35 5.54
CA ARG A 66 -7.95 17.76 4.62
C ARG A 66 -7.38 18.36 3.34
N SER A 67 -6.47 19.31 3.45
CA SER A 67 -5.82 19.95 2.32
C SER A 67 -5.01 18.95 1.49
N LEU A 68 -4.28 18.05 2.14
CA LEU A 68 -3.54 17.01 1.44
C LEU A 68 -4.49 16.03 0.72
N ALA A 69 -5.58 15.60 1.35
CA ALA A 69 -6.59 14.77 0.72
C ALA A 69 -7.19 15.44 -0.52
N ALA A 70 -7.55 16.72 -0.43
CA ALA A 70 -8.10 17.49 -1.55
C ALA A 70 -7.12 17.61 -2.74
N ARG A 71 -5.81 17.63 -2.48
CA ARG A 71 -4.79 17.69 -3.54
C ARG A 71 -4.47 16.31 -4.15
N CYS A 72 -4.48 15.26 -3.33
CA CYS A 72 -4.01 13.93 -3.75
C CYS A 72 -5.12 13.04 -4.29
N LEU A 73 -6.33 13.12 -3.73
CA LEU A 73 -7.44 12.26 -4.11
C LEU A 73 -8.32 12.95 -5.14
N ALA A 74 -8.76 12.19 -6.14
CA ALA A 74 -9.82 12.67 -7.02
C ALA A 74 -11.12 12.88 -6.21
N GLU A 75 -11.90 13.88 -6.59
CA GLU A 75 -13.19 14.18 -5.95
C GLU A 75 -14.12 12.95 -5.94
N GLU A 76 -14.06 12.13 -6.98
CA GLU A 76 -14.76 10.85 -7.09
C GLU A 76 -14.40 9.90 -5.94
N ALA A 77 -13.12 9.79 -5.55
CA ALA A 77 -12.69 8.94 -4.44
C ALA A 77 -13.16 9.45 -3.06
N LEU A 78 -13.37 10.76 -2.92
CA LEU A 78 -13.86 11.37 -1.68
C LEU A 78 -15.38 11.28 -1.52
N ARG A 79 -16.12 11.22 -2.64
CA ARG A 79 -17.60 11.23 -2.67
C ARG A 79 -18.22 9.85 -2.81
N THR A 80 -17.47 8.85 -3.26
CA THR A 80 -17.96 7.48 -3.43
C THR A 80 -17.84 6.67 -2.15
N ASP A 81 -18.57 5.55 -2.10
CA ASP A 81 -18.56 4.63 -0.97
C ASP A 81 -17.24 3.85 -0.80
N ILE A 82 -16.30 3.97 -1.76
CA ILE A 82 -15.02 3.24 -1.75
C ILE A 82 -14.21 3.49 -0.47
N LEU A 83 -14.24 4.72 0.04
CA LEU A 83 -13.55 5.10 1.29
C LEU A 83 -14.53 5.38 2.45
N CYS A 84 -15.77 4.85 2.39
CA CYS A 84 -16.77 5.09 3.43
C CYS A 84 -16.33 4.53 4.80
N ASN A 85 -15.64 3.39 4.80
CA ASN A 85 -15.12 2.75 6.01
C ASN A 85 -13.82 3.40 6.53
N VAL A 86 -13.31 4.43 5.87
CA VAL A 86 -12.13 5.19 6.28
C VAL A 86 -12.56 6.58 6.74
N PRO A 87 -12.81 6.78 8.06
CA PRO A 87 -13.49 7.98 8.55
C PRO A 87 -12.61 9.24 8.55
N THR A 88 -11.28 9.09 8.51
CA THR A 88 -10.36 10.23 8.65
C THR A 88 -9.69 10.61 7.34
N TYR A 89 -9.41 11.90 7.15
CA TYR A 89 -8.68 12.38 5.97
C TYR A 89 -7.27 11.79 5.90
N LYS A 90 -6.58 11.67 7.03
CA LYS A 90 -5.28 11.00 7.10
C LYS A 90 -5.36 9.54 6.65
N GLY A 91 -6.39 8.82 7.12
CA GLY A 91 -6.66 7.44 6.70
C GLY A 91 -6.90 7.35 5.18
N LYS A 92 -7.72 8.25 4.62
CA LYS A 92 -8.00 8.32 3.17
C LYS A 92 -6.74 8.58 2.35
N VAL A 93 -5.89 9.52 2.77
CA VAL A 93 -4.59 9.79 2.12
C VAL A 93 -3.68 8.55 2.16
N ARG A 94 -3.62 7.87 3.31
CA ARG A 94 -2.84 6.63 3.45
C ARG A 94 -3.38 5.52 2.56
N ALA A 95 -4.69 5.32 2.51
CA ALA A 95 -5.31 4.34 1.63
C ALA A 95 -4.98 4.63 0.15
N PHE A 96 -5.10 5.88 -0.29
CA PHE A 96 -4.79 6.27 -1.66
C PHE A 96 -3.30 6.09 -2.03
N HIS A 97 -2.42 6.16 -1.06
CA HIS A 97 -1.00 5.85 -1.25
C HIS A 97 -0.78 4.39 -1.65
N HIS A 98 -1.67 3.49 -1.24
CA HIS A 98 -1.70 2.07 -1.60
C HIS A 98 -2.72 1.73 -2.69
N ALA A 99 -3.29 2.72 -3.37
CA ALA A 99 -4.15 2.52 -4.53
C ALA A 99 -3.38 1.88 -5.70
N PHE A 100 -4.10 1.42 -6.73
CA PHE A 100 -3.48 0.84 -7.91
C PHE A 100 -2.63 1.84 -8.69
N SER A 101 -1.55 1.35 -9.28
CA SER A 101 -0.61 2.14 -10.06
C SER A 101 -1.01 2.18 -11.53
N THR A 102 -1.24 3.36 -12.06
CA THR A 102 -1.47 3.56 -13.51
C THR A 102 -0.23 3.28 -14.36
N ASN A 103 0.95 3.28 -13.74
CA ASN A 103 2.21 3.02 -14.41
C ASN A 103 2.65 1.56 -14.32
N ASP A 104 2.00 0.75 -13.48
CA ASP A 104 2.35 -0.63 -13.21
C ASP A 104 1.11 -1.52 -13.40
N CYS A 105 0.53 -1.43 -14.57
CA CYS A 105 -0.61 -2.22 -15.03
C CYS A 105 -0.44 -2.58 -16.50
N SER A 106 -1.17 -3.60 -16.94
CA SER A 106 -1.21 -3.96 -18.35
C SER A 106 -1.91 -2.87 -19.17
N ARG A 107 -1.58 -2.80 -20.47
CA ARG A 107 -2.22 -1.86 -21.41
C ARG A 107 -3.73 -2.07 -21.59
N ASN A 108 -4.24 -3.26 -21.25
CA ASN A 108 -5.65 -3.60 -21.37
C ASN A 108 -6.44 -3.34 -20.09
N VAL A 109 -5.77 -2.87 -19.04
CA VAL A 109 -6.39 -2.50 -17.77
C VAL A 109 -6.48 -0.97 -17.66
N TYR A 110 -7.67 -0.51 -17.33
CA TYR A 110 -7.95 0.89 -17.03
C TYR A 110 -8.21 1.05 -15.53
N ILE A 111 -7.49 1.95 -14.90
CA ILE A 111 -7.70 2.33 -13.49
C ILE A 111 -8.54 3.60 -13.46
N LYS A 112 -9.71 3.55 -12.81
CA LYS A 112 -10.56 4.74 -12.65
C LYS A 112 -9.84 5.84 -11.86
N LYS A 113 -10.29 7.07 -12.02
CA LYS A 113 -9.71 8.24 -11.34
C LYS A 113 -9.71 8.12 -9.82
N ASN A 114 -10.61 7.33 -9.24
CA ASN A 114 -10.62 7.05 -7.81
C ASN A 114 -9.38 6.26 -7.33
N GLY A 115 -8.64 5.62 -8.24
CA GLY A 115 -7.43 4.86 -7.95
C GLY A 115 -7.66 3.44 -7.39
N PHE A 116 -8.90 3.09 -7.05
CA PHE A 116 -9.22 1.81 -6.38
C PHE A 116 -10.02 0.86 -7.27
N THR A 117 -10.56 1.33 -8.39
CA THR A 117 -11.37 0.52 -9.29
C THR A 117 -10.59 0.23 -10.57
N LEU A 118 -10.48 -1.06 -10.87
CA LEU A 118 -9.92 -1.56 -12.12
C LEU A 118 -11.03 -1.91 -13.09
N HIS A 119 -10.81 -1.64 -14.34
CA HIS A 119 -11.63 -2.13 -15.44
C HIS A 119 -10.73 -2.73 -16.51
N ARG A 120 -10.98 -3.96 -16.91
CA ARG A 120 -10.27 -4.62 -18.00
C ARG A 120 -11.07 -4.51 -19.28
N ASN A 121 -10.43 -4.10 -20.37
CA ASN A 121 -11.02 -4.16 -21.69
C ASN A 121 -11.14 -5.62 -22.16
N PRO A 122 -12.21 -6.01 -22.84
CA PRO A 122 -12.43 -7.38 -23.29
C PRO A 122 -11.54 -7.70 -24.51
N ILE A 123 -10.27 -7.98 -24.25
CA ILE A 123 -9.29 -8.41 -25.27
C ILE A 123 -9.11 -9.91 -25.15
N ALA A 124 -9.33 -10.63 -26.26
CA ALA A 124 -9.12 -12.07 -26.33
C ALA A 124 -7.61 -12.41 -26.30
N GLN A 125 -7.28 -13.62 -25.86
CA GLN A 125 -5.91 -14.14 -25.84
C GLN A 125 -4.92 -13.28 -25.03
N SER A 126 -5.37 -12.62 -23.97
CA SER A 126 -4.53 -11.82 -23.09
C SER A 126 -4.91 -12.05 -21.64
N THR A 127 -3.93 -12.26 -20.78
CA THR A 127 -4.06 -12.16 -19.33
C THR A 127 -3.46 -10.84 -18.88
N ASP A 128 -4.18 -10.09 -18.07
CA ASP A 128 -3.91 -8.70 -17.75
C ASP A 128 -4.01 -8.46 -16.26
N GLY A 129 -3.10 -7.68 -15.73
CA GLY A 129 -3.07 -7.38 -14.31
C GLY A 129 -2.69 -5.94 -14.00
N ALA A 130 -2.87 -5.57 -12.74
CA ALA A 130 -2.41 -4.31 -12.19
C ALA A 130 -1.91 -4.51 -10.78
N ARG A 131 -0.99 -3.67 -10.36
CA ARG A 131 -0.28 -3.68 -9.10
C ARG A 131 -0.52 -2.38 -8.34
N THR A 132 -0.43 -2.41 -7.02
CA THR A 132 -0.51 -1.21 -6.20
C THR A 132 0.72 -0.31 -6.39
N LYS A 133 0.59 0.98 -6.04
CA LYS A 133 1.67 1.97 -6.16
C LYS A 133 2.87 1.62 -5.30
N ILE A 134 2.61 1.09 -4.10
CA ILE A 134 3.61 0.83 -3.08
C ILE A 134 3.35 -0.54 -2.49
N GLY A 135 4.41 -1.32 -2.39
CA GLY A 135 4.40 -2.61 -1.72
C GLY A 135 4.80 -2.52 -0.25
N PHE A 136 4.81 -3.66 0.39
CA PHE A 136 5.13 -3.82 1.80
C PHE A 136 6.32 -4.77 1.95
N SER A 137 7.23 -4.44 2.85
CA SER A 137 8.38 -5.28 3.20
C SER A 137 8.27 -5.87 4.61
N GLU A 138 7.34 -5.37 5.42
CA GLU A 138 7.16 -5.79 6.81
C GLU A 138 5.75 -5.45 7.31
N GLY A 139 5.33 -6.07 8.40
CA GLY A 139 4.07 -5.81 9.08
C GLY A 139 2.93 -6.73 8.64
N ARG A 140 1.75 -6.48 9.19
CA ARG A 140 0.51 -7.16 8.87
C ARG A 140 -0.37 -6.23 8.05
N HIS A 141 -0.83 -6.70 6.92
CA HIS A 141 -1.65 -5.94 6.00
C HIS A 141 -2.88 -6.75 5.61
N ALA A 142 -3.99 -6.06 5.39
CA ALA A 142 -5.23 -6.66 4.95
C ALA A 142 -5.84 -5.79 3.84
N TRP A 143 -6.38 -6.44 2.84
CA TRP A 143 -7.10 -5.79 1.75
C TRP A 143 -8.43 -6.46 1.58
N GLU A 144 -9.39 -5.68 1.13
CA GLU A 144 -10.68 -6.15 0.70
C GLU A 144 -10.80 -5.90 -0.80
N VAL A 145 -11.15 -6.95 -1.53
CA VAL A 145 -11.31 -6.90 -2.98
C VAL A 145 -12.76 -7.25 -3.33
N TRP A 146 -13.41 -6.33 -4.04
CA TRP A 146 -14.73 -6.55 -4.60
C TRP A 146 -14.57 -6.94 -6.07
N TRP A 147 -15.10 -8.09 -6.41
CA TRP A 147 -15.08 -8.59 -7.78
C TRP A 147 -16.47 -8.48 -8.38
N GLU A 148 -16.58 -7.69 -9.44
CA GLU A 148 -17.82 -7.52 -10.18
C GLU A 148 -17.73 -8.22 -11.54
N GLY A 149 -18.74 -8.99 -11.89
CA GLY A 149 -18.82 -9.72 -13.14
C GLY A 149 -18.27 -11.15 -13.09
N PRO A 150 -18.29 -11.84 -14.23
CA PRO A 150 -17.86 -13.23 -14.30
C PRO A 150 -16.35 -13.36 -14.08
N LEU A 151 -15.94 -14.44 -13.41
CA LEU A 151 -14.53 -14.75 -13.18
C LEU A 151 -13.78 -15.09 -14.48
N GLY A 152 -14.51 -15.54 -15.51
CA GLY A 152 -13.91 -15.97 -16.76
C GLY A 152 -13.11 -17.27 -16.63
N THR A 153 -12.02 -17.40 -17.37
CA THR A 153 -11.14 -18.58 -17.30
C THR A 153 -10.06 -18.43 -16.23
N VAL A 154 -9.62 -17.20 -15.96
CA VAL A 154 -8.57 -16.90 -14.99
C VAL A 154 -8.98 -15.64 -14.21
N ALA A 155 -9.07 -15.77 -12.91
CA ALA A 155 -9.34 -14.68 -11.99
C ALA A 155 -8.49 -14.90 -10.74
N VAL A 156 -7.38 -14.19 -10.62
CA VAL A 156 -6.40 -14.42 -9.55
C VAL A 156 -6.15 -13.14 -8.78
N ILE A 157 -6.19 -13.24 -7.47
CA ILE A 157 -5.78 -12.19 -6.53
C ILE A 157 -4.52 -12.66 -5.83
N GLY A 158 -3.58 -11.77 -5.56
CA GLY A 158 -2.38 -12.19 -4.84
C GLY A 158 -1.39 -11.07 -4.61
N ILE A 159 -0.17 -11.49 -4.38
CA ILE A 159 0.97 -10.60 -4.14
C ILE A 159 2.08 -10.94 -5.11
N ALA A 160 2.86 -9.93 -5.45
CA ALA A 160 3.99 -10.11 -6.34
C ALA A 160 5.12 -9.13 -6.03
N THR A 161 6.32 -9.53 -6.40
CA THR A 161 7.44 -8.61 -6.46
C THR A 161 7.31 -7.69 -7.68
N LYS A 162 8.11 -6.64 -7.73
CA LYS A 162 8.18 -5.76 -8.91
C LYS A 162 8.68 -6.46 -10.19
N ARG A 163 9.23 -7.67 -10.06
CA ARG A 163 9.74 -8.46 -11.19
C ARG A 163 8.65 -9.27 -11.90
N ALA A 164 7.55 -9.57 -11.21
CA ALA A 164 6.45 -10.32 -11.80
C ALA A 164 5.83 -9.56 -12.98
N ALA A 165 5.55 -10.28 -14.06
CA ALA A 165 4.91 -9.72 -15.25
C ALA A 165 3.45 -9.34 -14.97
N MET A 166 2.98 -8.24 -15.59
CA MET A 166 1.59 -7.77 -15.46
C MET A 166 0.76 -8.07 -16.71
N GLN A 167 1.33 -8.72 -17.71
CA GLN A 167 0.63 -9.11 -18.95
C GLN A 167 1.31 -10.30 -19.60
N CYS A 168 0.51 -11.23 -20.17
CA CYS A 168 0.99 -12.23 -21.11
C CYS A 168 -0.07 -12.51 -22.18
N GLN A 169 0.36 -13.20 -23.25
CA GLN A 169 -0.57 -13.78 -24.22
C GLN A 169 -1.15 -15.09 -23.68
N GLY A 170 -2.38 -15.39 -24.07
CA GLY A 170 -3.07 -16.62 -23.70
C GLY A 170 -3.80 -16.50 -22.36
N TYR A 171 -4.23 -17.65 -21.86
CA TYR A 171 -5.09 -17.81 -20.71
C TYR A 171 -4.29 -18.44 -19.56
N VAL A 172 -3.30 -17.73 -19.08
CA VAL A 172 -2.35 -18.19 -18.09
C VAL A 172 -2.58 -17.41 -16.79
N ALA A 173 -2.62 -18.09 -15.67
CA ALA A 173 -2.58 -17.44 -14.37
C ALA A 173 -1.18 -16.83 -14.16
N LEU A 174 -1.00 -15.55 -14.44
CA LEU A 174 0.29 -14.88 -14.27
C LEU A 174 0.76 -14.90 -12.81
N LEU A 175 -0.13 -14.59 -11.86
CA LEU A 175 0.18 -14.69 -10.44
C LEU A 175 0.32 -16.16 -10.06
N GLY A 176 1.48 -16.47 -9.47
CA GLY A 176 1.83 -17.83 -9.09
C GLY A 176 2.44 -18.66 -10.22
N SER A 177 2.67 -18.09 -11.42
CA SER A 177 3.32 -18.80 -12.53
C SER A 177 4.84 -18.91 -12.38
N ASP A 178 5.42 -18.08 -11.52
CA ASP A 178 6.85 -17.98 -11.27
C ASP A 178 7.14 -17.85 -9.76
N ASP A 179 8.42 -17.76 -9.41
CA ASP A 179 8.90 -17.54 -8.03
C ASP A 179 8.73 -16.10 -7.55
N GLN A 180 8.22 -15.20 -8.39
CA GLN A 180 8.06 -13.77 -8.08
C GLN A 180 6.65 -13.41 -7.60
N SER A 181 5.73 -14.39 -7.59
CA SER A 181 4.34 -14.12 -7.27
C SER A 181 3.65 -15.30 -6.57
N TRP A 182 2.64 -14.97 -5.77
CA TRP A 182 1.74 -15.91 -5.10
C TRP A 182 0.30 -15.53 -5.42
N GLY A 183 -0.46 -16.46 -5.94
CA GLY A 183 -1.81 -16.22 -6.41
C GLY A 183 -2.85 -17.13 -5.79
N TRP A 184 -4.04 -16.59 -5.56
CA TRP A 184 -5.23 -17.34 -5.27
C TRP A 184 -6.19 -17.24 -6.45
N ASN A 185 -6.39 -18.36 -7.14
CA ASN A 185 -7.29 -18.43 -8.28
C ASN A 185 -8.73 -18.62 -7.80
N LEU A 186 -9.56 -17.63 -8.03
CA LEU A 186 -10.98 -17.62 -7.61
C LEU A 186 -11.86 -18.58 -8.43
N VAL A 187 -11.40 -19.05 -9.58
CA VAL A 187 -12.15 -19.95 -10.47
C VAL A 187 -12.21 -21.37 -9.89
N ASP A 188 -11.08 -21.83 -9.38
CA ASP A 188 -10.89 -23.20 -8.89
C ASP A 188 -10.44 -23.29 -7.43
N ASN A 189 -10.29 -22.14 -6.75
CA ASN A 189 -9.82 -22.00 -5.37
C ASN A 189 -8.37 -22.45 -5.12
N ASN A 190 -7.57 -22.64 -6.18
CA ASN A 190 -6.20 -23.06 -6.04
C ASN A 190 -5.27 -21.93 -5.59
N LEU A 191 -4.33 -22.29 -4.73
CA LEU A 191 -3.20 -21.44 -4.33
C LEU A 191 -2.01 -21.77 -5.24
N LEU A 192 -1.49 -20.75 -5.92
CA LEU A 192 -0.49 -20.88 -6.98
C LEU A 192 0.82 -20.21 -6.57
N HIS A 193 1.93 -20.90 -6.78
CA HIS A 193 3.28 -20.33 -6.67
C HIS A 193 4.26 -21.17 -7.48
N ASN A 194 5.17 -20.52 -8.17
CA ASN A 194 6.23 -21.15 -8.97
C ASN A 194 5.71 -22.17 -10.01
N GLY A 195 4.55 -21.89 -10.60
CA GLY A 195 3.91 -22.75 -11.59
C GLY A 195 3.20 -23.96 -11.02
N GLU A 196 3.14 -24.12 -9.70
CA GLU A 196 2.56 -25.26 -9.00
C GLU A 196 1.33 -24.87 -8.19
N VAL A 197 0.44 -25.85 -7.97
CA VAL A 197 -0.69 -25.74 -7.06
C VAL A 197 -0.24 -26.19 -5.67
N ASN A 198 -0.12 -25.26 -4.74
CA ASN A 198 0.35 -25.51 -3.37
C ASN A 198 -0.77 -25.75 -2.36
N GLY A 199 -1.98 -25.90 -2.82
CA GLY A 199 -3.17 -26.13 -1.99
C GLY A 199 -4.39 -25.44 -2.53
N SER A 200 -5.45 -25.39 -1.72
CA SER A 200 -6.69 -24.69 -2.05
C SER A 200 -7.24 -23.93 -0.86
N PHE A 201 -7.93 -22.83 -1.13
CA PHE A 201 -8.65 -22.07 -0.11
C PHE A 201 -10.06 -21.71 -0.60
N PRO A 202 -11.11 -21.98 0.21
CA PRO A 202 -11.11 -22.73 1.47
C PRO A 202 -10.71 -24.20 1.26
N GLN A 203 -10.15 -24.83 2.28
CA GLN A 203 -9.70 -26.24 2.21
C GLN A 203 -10.83 -27.27 2.16
N CYS A 204 -12.10 -26.87 2.24
CA CYS A 204 -13.22 -27.79 2.18
C CYS A 204 -13.61 -28.12 0.74
N ASN A 205 -13.75 -29.40 0.42
CA ASN A 205 -14.11 -29.91 -0.91
C ASN A 205 -15.47 -29.42 -1.44
N ASN A 206 -16.32 -28.85 -0.58
CA ASN A 206 -17.65 -28.33 -0.91
C ASN A 206 -17.70 -26.79 -0.85
N ALA A 207 -16.57 -26.09 -0.86
CA ALA A 207 -16.58 -24.65 -0.87
C ALA A 207 -17.32 -24.15 -2.12
N PRO A 208 -18.24 -23.18 -1.97
CA PRO A 208 -18.89 -22.61 -3.12
C PRO A 208 -17.83 -21.97 -4.01
N LYS A 209 -17.79 -22.37 -5.28
CA LYS A 209 -17.03 -21.64 -6.28
C LYS A 209 -17.61 -20.25 -6.35
N TYR A 210 -16.75 -19.23 -6.33
CA TYR A 210 -17.20 -17.86 -6.44
C TYR A 210 -17.97 -17.71 -7.76
N GLN A 211 -19.26 -17.48 -7.64
CA GLN A 211 -20.11 -17.12 -8.77
C GLN A 211 -20.25 -15.61 -8.81
N ALA A 212 -20.61 -15.05 -9.96
CA ALA A 212 -20.66 -13.64 -10.32
C ALA A 212 -21.51 -12.70 -9.43
N THR A 213 -21.47 -12.88 -8.13
CA THR A 213 -21.98 -11.95 -7.12
C THR A 213 -20.82 -11.24 -6.47
N PRO A 214 -20.98 -10.02 -5.93
CA PRO A 214 -19.90 -9.35 -5.21
C PRO A 214 -19.36 -10.28 -4.14
N VAL A 215 -18.11 -10.67 -4.30
CA VAL A 215 -17.45 -11.58 -3.36
C VAL A 215 -16.50 -10.76 -2.50
N TRP A 216 -16.72 -10.81 -1.21
CA TRP A 216 -15.80 -10.26 -0.25
C TRP A 216 -14.58 -11.18 -0.14
N CYS A 217 -13.46 -10.76 -0.70
CA CYS A 217 -12.18 -11.42 -0.51
C CYS A 217 -11.33 -10.56 0.42
N SER A 218 -11.18 -11.01 1.65
CA SER A 218 -10.23 -10.43 2.59
C SER A 218 -8.94 -11.24 2.50
N VAL A 219 -7.89 -10.65 1.96
CA VAL A 219 -6.56 -11.25 1.93
C VAL A 219 -5.75 -10.68 3.09
N HIS A 220 -5.45 -11.51 4.07
CA HIS A 220 -4.58 -11.15 5.18
C HIS A 220 -3.15 -11.57 4.84
N LEU A 221 -2.26 -10.61 4.67
CA LEU A 221 -0.84 -10.85 4.52
C LEU A 221 -0.13 -10.53 5.82
N THR A 222 0.48 -11.53 6.41
CA THR A 222 1.39 -11.33 7.53
C THR A 222 2.81 -11.42 6.98
N LEU A 223 3.44 -10.27 6.80
CA LEU A 223 4.87 -10.19 6.54
C LEU A 223 5.58 -10.12 7.90
N GLY A 224 6.03 -11.23 8.36
CA GLY A 224 6.89 -11.35 9.54
C GLY A 224 7.95 -12.37 9.21
N CYS A 225 9.12 -12.29 9.84
CA CYS A 225 10.23 -13.23 9.63
C CYS A 225 9.71 -14.64 9.40
N SER A 226 9.86 -15.14 8.20
CA SER A 226 9.66 -16.51 7.74
C SER A 226 8.30 -17.01 7.28
N HIS A 227 7.17 -16.27 7.39
CA HIS A 227 5.88 -16.82 6.94
C HIS A 227 5.01 -15.78 6.24
N THR A 228 4.55 -16.08 5.04
CA THR A 228 3.48 -15.33 4.36
C THR A 228 2.17 -16.09 4.52
N LEU A 229 1.19 -15.49 5.19
CA LEU A 229 -0.14 -16.05 5.32
C LEU A 229 -1.04 -15.47 4.23
N ILE A 230 -1.48 -16.31 3.31
CA ILE A 230 -2.64 -16.02 2.48
C ILE A 230 -3.81 -16.77 3.15
N SER A 231 -4.74 -16.04 3.77
CA SER A 231 -5.97 -16.58 4.38
C SER A 231 -5.77 -17.88 5.18
N ASN A 232 -5.05 -17.83 6.30
CA ASN A 232 -4.80 -18.94 7.24
C ASN A 232 -3.92 -20.11 6.76
N THR A 233 -3.28 -20.03 5.60
CA THR A 233 -2.25 -21.00 5.21
C THR A 233 -0.88 -20.36 5.37
N GLU A 234 -0.01 -20.99 6.16
CA GLU A 234 1.39 -20.58 6.32
C GLU A 234 2.18 -20.99 5.08
N CYS A 235 2.80 -20.02 4.40
CA CYS A 235 3.75 -20.29 3.33
C CYS A 235 5.18 -20.12 3.86
N GLU A 236 5.95 -21.20 3.87
CA GLU A 236 7.26 -21.29 4.54
C GLU A 236 8.43 -20.57 3.82
N THR A 237 8.20 -19.87 2.71
CA THR A 237 9.30 -19.42 1.85
C THR A 237 9.27 -17.96 1.46
N CYS A 238 9.21 -17.04 2.40
CA CYS A 238 9.53 -15.64 2.11
C CYS A 238 10.87 -15.25 2.70
N THR A 239 11.88 -15.12 1.85
CA THR A 239 13.18 -14.56 2.21
C THR A 239 13.06 -13.07 2.52
N VAL A 240 13.70 -12.68 3.59
CA VAL A 240 13.84 -11.30 4.10
C VAL A 240 14.24 -10.33 2.97
N GLY A 241 13.51 -9.24 2.84
CA GLY A 241 13.92 -8.10 2.00
C GLY A 241 13.15 -7.91 0.68
N VAL A 242 12.10 -8.67 0.42
CA VAL A 242 11.27 -8.50 -0.78
C VAL A 242 10.09 -7.59 -0.50
N CYS A 243 9.94 -6.52 -1.27
CA CYS A 243 8.75 -5.68 -1.24
C CYS A 243 7.67 -6.34 -2.11
N LEU A 244 6.52 -6.65 -1.51
CA LEU A 244 5.41 -7.31 -2.18
C LEU A 244 4.28 -6.31 -2.44
N ASP A 245 3.81 -6.27 -3.68
CA ASP A 245 2.67 -5.47 -4.10
C ASP A 245 1.43 -6.35 -4.25
N ILE A 246 0.26 -5.78 -3.97
CA ILE A 246 -1.00 -6.43 -4.25
C ILE A 246 -1.23 -6.41 -5.75
N VAL A 247 -1.62 -7.55 -6.29
CA VAL A 247 -1.89 -7.71 -7.72
C VAL A 247 -3.25 -8.36 -7.90
N VAL A 248 -3.98 -7.85 -8.88
CA VAL A 248 -5.25 -8.44 -9.34
C VAL A 248 -5.11 -8.75 -10.81
N LEU A 249 -5.38 -9.98 -11.20
CA LEU A 249 -5.34 -10.45 -12.57
C LEU A 249 -6.73 -10.78 -13.08
N PHE A 250 -7.00 -10.36 -14.30
CA PHE A 250 -8.28 -10.58 -14.97
C PHE A 250 -8.10 -11.28 -16.30
N TRP A 251 -8.99 -12.22 -16.59
CA TRP A 251 -9.32 -12.59 -17.95
C TRP A 251 -10.79 -12.96 -18.06
N ASN A 252 -11.48 -12.36 -19.02
CA ASN A 252 -12.86 -12.67 -19.35
C ASN A 252 -12.94 -13.21 -20.77
N LYS A 253 -13.63 -14.35 -20.94
CA LYS A 253 -14.03 -14.86 -22.24
C LYS A 253 -15.28 -14.10 -22.65
N THR A 254 -15.18 -13.28 -23.69
CA THR A 254 -16.36 -12.83 -24.43
C THR A 254 -17.00 -13.99 -25.15
#